data_1619ce1e7dde74bbe185a05f4baa4c98
#
_entry.id   1619ce1e7dde74bbe185a05f4baa4c98
#
_cell.length_a   1.000
_cell.length_b   1.000
_cell.length_c   1.000
_cell.angle_alpha   90.00
_cell.angle_beta   90.00
_cell.angle_gamma   90.00
#
_symmetry.space_group_name_H-M   'P 1'
#
loop_
_entity.id
_entity.type
_entity.pdbx_description
1 polymer ?
#
loop_
_entity_poly.entity_id
_entity_poly.type
_entity_poly.pdbx_seq_one_letter_code
_entity_poly.pdbx_strand_id
1 'polypeptide(L)'
;MTTNNAFTEVIENLHFSLDHKMKTATLLPKMNEHYSGDIILPEKVKDNNGVEYSVIALEDSCFENCNGLTSIDIPSSVTSLGDHCFYNCNGLTCIKVPSSVTSLGRGCISSCHSL
;
A
#
# COMPACT_ATOMS: atom_id res chain seq x y z
N MET A 1 21.99 3.36 -20.26
CA MET A 1 21.70 2.87 -18.91
C MET A 1 20.63 3.71 -18.24
N THR A 2 19.64 3.06 -17.71
CA THR A 2 18.55 3.75 -17.02
C THR A 2 18.93 3.98 -15.56
N THR A 3 18.81 5.21 -15.10
CA THR A 3 19.00 5.50 -13.69
C THR A 3 17.71 5.24 -12.95
N ASN A 4 17.74 4.29 -12.03
CA ASN A 4 16.57 3.98 -11.22
C ASN A 4 16.72 4.67 -9.86
N ASN A 5 15.83 5.60 -9.55
CA ASN A 5 15.82 6.32 -8.29
C ASN A 5 15.04 5.59 -7.20
N ALA A 6 14.40 4.48 -7.55
CA ALA A 6 13.60 3.72 -6.62
C ALA A 6 14.43 2.64 -5.93
N PHE A 7 14.19 2.45 -4.66
CA PHE A 7 14.78 1.37 -3.88
C PHE A 7 13.73 0.89 -2.88
N THR A 8 13.92 -0.32 -2.35
CA THR A 8 12.95 -0.91 -1.43
C THR A 8 13.45 -0.86 0.00
N GLU A 9 12.54 -0.66 0.93
CA GLU A 9 12.87 -0.64 2.35
C GLU A 9 11.67 -1.09 3.17
N VAL A 10 11.93 -1.79 4.26
CA VAL A 10 10.90 -2.18 5.22
C VAL A 10 10.91 -1.18 6.35
N ILE A 11 9.77 -0.52 6.56
CA ILE A 11 9.62 0.48 7.61
C ILE A 11 8.39 0.08 8.44
N GLU A 12 8.60 -0.19 9.73
CA GLU A 12 7.54 -0.61 10.65
C GLU A 12 6.71 -1.78 10.09
N ASN A 13 7.41 -2.77 9.55
CA ASN A 13 6.81 -3.99 8.98
C ASN A 13 6.00 -3.76 7.70
N LEU A 14 6.12 -2.59 7.10
CA LEU A 14 5.50 -2.26 5.82
C LEU A 14 6.61 -2.17 4.76
N HIS A 15 6.36 -2.76 3.61
CA HIS A 15 7.34 -2.82 2.52
C HIS A 15 7.08 -1.70 1.53
N PHE A 16 8.05 -0.83 1.33
CA PHE A 16 7.89 0.33 0.44
C PHE A 16 8.90 0.31 -0.69
N SER A 17 8.47 0.83 -1.84
CA SER A 17 9.37 1.31 -2.88
C SER A 17 9.49 2.81 -2.68
N LEU A 18 10.71 3.29 -2.50
CA LEU A 18 10.98 4.70 -2.22
C LEU A 18 11.63 5.34 -3.43
N ASP A 19 11.08 6.46 -3.88
CA ASP A 19 11.67 7.26 -4.96
C ASP A 19 12.41 8.43 -4.32
N HIS A 20 13.74 8.34 -4.30
CA HIS A 20 14.57 9.34 -3.64
C HIS A 20 14.51 10.71 -4.32
N LYS A 21 14.33 10.74 -5.62
CA LYS A 21 14.24 11.98 -6.38
C LYS A 21 12.95 12.73 -6.11
N MET A 22 11.84 12.00 -6.15
CA MET A 22 10.51 12.59 -5.96
C MET A 22 10.09 12.66 -4.49
N LYS A 23 10.79 11.95 -3.62
CA LYS A 23 10.45 11.82 -2.20
C LYS A 23 9.06 11.22 -2.01
N THR A 24 8.76 10.18 -2.79
CA THR A 24 7.48 9.47 -2.72
C THR A 24 7.70 8.01 -2.38
N ALA A 25 6.67 7.41 -1.78
CA ALA A 25 6.67 6.00 -1.38
C ALA A 25 5.44 5.31 -1.92
N THR A 26 5.62 4.07 -2.37
CA THR A 26 4.53 3.19 -2.80
C THR A 26 4.57 1.94 -1.94
N LEU A 27 3.44 1.56 -1.35
CA LEU A 27 3.38 0.34 -0.55
C LEU A 27 3.40 -0.87 -1.47
N LEU A 28 4.27 -1.82 -1.17
CA LEU A 28 4.47 -3.05 -1.93
C LEU A 28 3.81 -4.23 -1.22
N PRO A 29 3.46 -5.29 -1.96
CA PRO A 29 3.08 -6.55 -1.30
C PRO A 29 4.29 -7.14 -0.59
N LYS A 30 4.04 -7.94 0.46
CA LYS A 30 5.12 -8.69 1.10
C LYS A 30 5.47 -9.90 0.23
N MET A 31 6.75 -10.24 0.19
CA MET A 31 7.19 -11.45 -0.51
C MET A 31 7.05 -12.65 0.42
N ASN A 32 6.34 -13.68 -0.03
CA ASN A 32 6.14 -14.94 0.70
C ASN A 32 5.38 -14.78 2.04
N GLU A 33 4.75 -13.63 2.24
CA GLU A 33 3.97 -13.35 3.44
C GLU A 33 2.75 -12.50 3.06
N HIS A 34 1.86 -12.27 4.02
CA HIS A 34 0.70 -11.42 3.83
C HIS A 34 0.58 -10.43 5.00
N TYR A 35 0.14 -9.24 4.69
CA TYR A 35 -0.22 -8.29 5.74
C TYR A 35 -1.43 -8.81 6.51
N SER A 36 -1.50 -8.50 7.79
CA SER A 36 -2.60 -8.96 8.65
C SER A 36 -2.95 -7.91 9.69
N GLY A 37 -4.11 -8.07 10.30
CA GLY A 37 -4.59 -7.21 11.38
C GLY A 37 -5.19 -5.91 10.86
N ASP A 38 -5.26 -4.93 11.75
CA ASP A 38 -5.74 -3.59 11.43
C ASP A 38 -4.53 -2.74 11.06
N ILE A 39 -4.54 -2.18 9.85
CA ILE A 39 -3.42 -1.40 9.36
C ILE A 39 -3.83 0.06 9.18
N ILE A 40 -3.05 0.96 9.74
CA ILE A 40 -3.16 2.40 9.51
C ILE A 40 -1.91 2.82 8.76
N LEU A 41 -2.07 3.14 7.47
CA LEU A 41 -0.93 3.60 6.67
C LEU A 41 -0.59 5.05 7.04
N PRO A 42 0.69 5.33 7.28
CA PRO A 42 1.10 6.72 7.54
C PRO A 42 1.11 7.54 6.25
N GLU A 43 0.91 8.84 6.37
CA GLU A 43 1.05 9.75 5.23
C GLU A 43 2.49 9.86 4.77
N LYS A 44 3.43 9.76 5.72
CA LYS A 44 4.86 9.92 5.47
C LYS A 44 5.65 8.85 6.19
N VAL A 45 6.75 8.44 5.57
CA VAL A 45 7.69 7.49 6.17
C VAL A 45 9.10 8.05 6.04
N LYS A 46 9.98 7.63 6.94
CA LYS A 46 11.39 8.04 6.92
C LYS A 46 12.28 6.83 6.69
N ASP A 47 13.28 7.00 5.84
CA ASP A 47 14.29 5.96 5.66
C ASP A 47 15.31 5.97 6.81
N ASN A 48 16.31 5.09 6.74
CA ASN A 48 17.32 4.97 7.79
C ASN A 48 18.19 6.22 7.95
N ASN A 49 18.18 7.08 6.95
CA ASN A 49 18.95 8.34 6.96
C ASN A 49 18.09 9.53 7.40
N GLY A 50 16.84 9.28 7.77
CA GLY A 50 15.92 10.32 8.20
C GLY A 50 15.27 11.09 7.06
N VAL A 51 15.44 10.65 5.81
CA VAL A 51 14.81 11.29 4.67
C VAL A 51 13.34 10.91 4.64
N GLU A 52 12.48 11.89 4.47
CA GLU A 52 11.03 11.72 4.53
C GLU A 52 10.44 11.55 3.13
N TYR A 53 9.48 10.61 3.01
CA TYR A 53 8.79 10.30 1.75
C TYR A 53 7.29 10.34 1.97
N SER A 54 6.56 10.87 1.00
CA SER A 54 5.09 10.87 1.03
C SER A 54 4.56 9.57 0.46
N VAL A 55 3.65 8.92 1.18
CA VAL A 55 3.02 7.68 0.72
C VAL A 55 1.92 8.06 -0.26
N ILE A 56 2.09 7.71 -1.54
CA ILE A 56 1.20 8.17 -2.61
C ILE A 56 0.40 7.08 -3.30
N ALA A 57 0.79 5.82 -3.15
CA ALA A 57 0.16 4.74 -3.92
C ALA A 57 0.32 3.40 -3.23
N LEU A 58 -0.58 2.48 -3.55
CA LEU A 58 -0.46 1.07 -3.24
C LEU A 58 -0.23 0.32 -4.55
N GLU A 59 0.79 -0.55 -4.58
CA GLU A 59 1.18 -1.31 -5.77
C GLU A 59 0.11 -2.35 -6.13
N ASP A 60 0.18 -2.86 -7.36
CA ASP A 60 -0.67 -3.97 -7.80
C ASP A 60 -0.54 -5.14 -6.84
N SER A 61 -1.65 -5.79 -6.54
CA SER A 61 -1.71 -6.96 -5.67
C SER A 61 -1.15 -6.73 -4.25
N CYS A 62 -1.08 -5.49 -3.81
CA CYS A 62 -0.45 -5.12 -2.54
C CYS A 62 -0.98 -5.94 -1.36
N PHE A 63 -2.30 -6.12 -1.28
CA PHE A 63 -2.95 -6.89 -0.23
C PHE A 63 -3.69 -8.13 -0.77
N GLU A 64 -3.33 -8.58 -1.97
CA GLU A 64 -4.00 -9.74 -2.57
C GLU A 64 -3.87 -10.95 -1.66
N ASN A 65 -4.99 -11.66 -1.45
CA ASN A 65 -5.06 -12.85 -0.61
C ASN A 65 -4.67 -12.62 0.87
N CYS A 66 -4.76 -11.38 1.35
CA CYS A 66 -4.48 -11.09 2.75
C CYS A 66 -5.71 -11.44 3.60
N ASN A 67 -5.89 -12.73 3.87
CA ASN A 67 -7.06 -13.23 4.59
C ASN A 67 -7.07 -12.81 6.06
N GLY A 68 -5.92 -12.48 6.61
CA GLY A 68 -5.81 -12.01 7.99
C GLY A 68 -5.93 -10.50 8.14
N LEU A 69 -6.01 -9.78 7.03
CA LEU A 69 -6.20 -8.32 7.05
C LEU A 69 -7.65 -8.03 7.42
N THR A 70 -7.86 -7.28 8.49
CA THR A 70 -9.21 -7.00 9.00
C THR A 70 -9.67 -5.58 8.69
N SER A 71 -8.77 -4.62 8.69
CA SER A 71 -9.11 -3.25 8.28
C SER A 71 -7.88 -2.54 7.75
N ILE A 72 -8.13 -1.54 6.90
CA ILE A 72 -7.07 -0.66 6.40
C ILE A 72 -7.57 0.77 6.35
N ASP A 73 -6.75 1.68 6.88
CA ASP A 73 -6.99 3.12 6.84
C ASP A 73 -5.96 3.71 5.89
N ILE A 74 -6.43 4.24 4.76
CA ILE A 74 -5.58 4.79 3.70
C ILE A 74 -5.50 6.31 3.88
N PRO A 75 -4.29 6.89 3.97
CA PRO A 75 -4.17 8.32 4.23
C PRO A 75 -4.50 9.18 3.01
N SER A 76 -4.77 10.46 3.27
CA SER A 76 -5.17 11.40 2.22
C SER A 76 -4.05 11.75 1.23
N SER A 77 -2.82 11.31 1.50
CA SER A 77 -1.70 11.47 0.57
C SER A 77 -1.77 10.48 -0.61
N VAL A 78 -2.54 9.39 -0.47
CA VAL A 78 -2.62 8.35 -1.49
C VAL A 78 -3.57 8.78 -2.59
N THR A 79 -3.12 8.67 -3.85
CA THR A 79 -3.90 9.05 -5.02
C THR A 79 -4.29 7.88 -5.91
N SER A 80 -3.62 6.73 -5.78
CA SER A 80 -3.93 5.58 -6.63
C SER A 80 -3.79 4.25 -5.89
N LEU A 81 -4.65 3.31 -6.26
CA LEU A 81 -4.59 1.92 -5.80
C LEU A 81 -4.41 1.04 -7.02
N GLY A 82 -3.48 0.07 -6.94
CA GLY A 82 -3.16 -0.79 -8.06
C GLY A 82 -4.22 -1.84 -8.37
N ASP A 83 -3.97 -2.62 -9.43
CA ASP A 83 -4.84 -3.71 -9.84
C ASP A 83 -4.86 -4.79 -8.76
N HIS A 84 -6.03 -5.36 -8.48
CA HIS A 84 -6.20 -6.44 -7.52
C HIS A 84 -5.61 -6.13 -6.14
N CYS A 85 -5.57 -4.84 -5.79
CA CYS A 85 -4.91 -4.37 -4.57
C CYS A 85 -5.44 -5.08 -3.32
N PHE A 86 -6.75 -5.28 -3.22
CA PHE A 86 -7.40 -5.98 -2.11
C PHE A 86 -8.13 -7.25 -2.56
N TYR A 87 -7.68 -7.83 -3.66
CA TYR A 87 -8.35 -8.99 -4.21
C TYR A 87 -8.36 -10.16 -3.22
N ASN A 88 -9.54 -10.74 -3.00
CA ASN A 88 -9.69 -11.93 -2.18
C ASN A 88 -9.24 -11.76 -0.72
N CYS A 89 -9.51 -10.59 -0.15
CA CYS A 89 -9.26 -10.33 1.27
C CYS A 89 -10.50 -10.73 2.08
N ASN A 90 -10.62 -12.02 2.42
CA ASN A 90 -11.85 -12.56 3.00
C ASN A 90 -12.14 -12.08 4.41
N GLY A 91 -11.13 -11.67 5.16
CA GLY A 91 -11.30 -11.16 6.52
C GLY A 91 -11.50 -9.65 6.60
N LEU A 92 -11.40 -8.96 5.47
CA LEU A 92 -11.45 -7.51 5.46
C LEU A 92 -12.87 -7.00 5.64
N THR A 93 -13.11 -6.27 6.73
CA THR A 93 -14.44 -5.76 7.06
C THR A 93 -14.58 -4.26 6.85
N CYS A 94 -13.45 -3.54 6.76
CA CYS A 94 -13.48 -2.09 6.62
C CYS A 94 -12.30 -1.60 5.80
N ILE A 95 -12.58 -0.78 4.79
CA ILE A 95 -11.57 -0.03 4.05
C ILE A 95 -11.97 1.43 4.09
N LYS A 96 -11.05 2.28 4.58
CA LYS A 96 -11.26 3.72 4.51
C LYS A 96 -10.47 4.25 3.34
N VAL A 97 -11.18 4.60 2.26
CA VAL A 97 -10.57 5.15 1.04
C VAL A 97 -10.83 6.65 1.02
N PRO A 98 -9.79 7.47 1.09
CA PRO A 98 -9.98 8.92 1.09
C PRO A 98 -10.37 9.44 -0.29
N SER A 99 -10.95 10.65 -0.31
CA SER A 99 -11.34 11.28 -1.58
C SER A 99 -10.16 11.66 -2.46
N SER A 100 -8.95 11.63 -1.91
CA SER A 100 -7.72 11.86 -2.68
C SER A 100 -7.45 10.77 -3.72
N VAL A 101 -8.02 9.56 -3.52
CA VAL A 101 -7.82 8.46 -4.45
C VAL A 101 -8.69 8.71 -5.68
N THR A 102 -8.02 8.93 -6.82
CA THR A 102 -8.67 9.22 -8.08
C THR A 102 -8.50 8.09 -9.10
N SER A 103 -7.69 7.09 -8.79
CA SER A 103 -7.43 5.96 -9.67
C SER A 103 -7.51 4.66 -8.90
N LEU A 104 -8.44 3.79 -9.31
CA LEU A 104 -8.60 2.45 -8.77
C LEU A 104 -8.27 1.44 -9.85
N GLY A 105 -7.42 0.49 -9.53
CA GLY A 105 -7.05 -0.57 -10.44
C GLY A 105 -8.19 -1.57 -10.67
N ARG A 106 -8.00 -2.41 -11.67
CA ARG A 106 -8.96 -3.45 -12.03
C ARG A 106 -9.06 -4.46 -10.89
N GLY A 107 -10.29 -4.84 -10.55
CA GLY A 107 -10.53 -5.86 -9.53
C GLY A 107 -10.02 -5.49 -8.14
N CYS A 108 -9.89 -4.20 -7.85
CA CYS A 108 -9.25 -3.71 -6.64
C CYS A 108 -9.84 -4.31 -5.36
N ILE A 109 -11.16 -4.47 -5.29
CA ILE A 109 -11.82 -5.03 -4.11
C ILE A 109 -12.65 -6.28 -4.42
N SER A 110 -12.35 -6.95 -5.52
CA SER A 110 -13.08 -8.16 -5.92
C SER A 110 -12.90 -9.28 -4.91
N SER A 111 -13.96 -10.05 -4.68
CA SER A 111 -13.94 -11.21 -3.80
C SER A 111 -13.61 -10.90 -2.34
N CYS A 112 -13.93 -9.71 -1.88
CA CYS A 112 -13.85 -9.34 -0.47
C CYS A 112 -15.21 -9.60 0.19
N HIS A 113 -15.44 -10.85 0.59
CA HIS A 113 -16.76 -11.29 1.02
C HIS A 113 -17.23 -10.75 2.37
N SER A 114 -16.33 -10.18 3.16
CA SER A 114 -16.69 -9.64 4.48
C SER A 114 -16.95 -8.13 4.47
N LEU A 115 -16.75 -7.48 3.34
CA LEU A 115 -17.06 -6.06 3.22
C LEU A 115 -18.54 -5.79 3.19
#